data_1311e6bca920aad4548b7b77f2356c0b
#
_entry.id   1311e6bca920aad4548b7b77f2356c0b
#
_cell.length_a   1.000
_cell.length_b   1.000
_cell.length_c   1.000
_cell.angle_alpha   90.00
_cell.angle_beta   90.00
_cell.angle_gamma   90.00
#
_symmetry.space_group_name_H-M   'P 1'
#
loop_
_entity.id
_entity.type
_entity.pdbx_description
1 polymer ?
#
loop_
_entity_poly.entity_id
_entity_poly.type
_entity_poly.pdbx_seq_one_letter_code
_entity_poly.pdbx_strand_id
1 'polypeptide(L)'
;MKVVAIAMERAREFLRVAEISLEQGFYNACASNAYYAMFWAAIAALAHQGFKQTEWSHGGLREIFSRELIVKRRIYPAKFGEWLKDAYKLRAFAHYSLNGAGVKETRKLLQHAREFVSAIKEVVSR
;
A
#
# COMPACT_ATOMS: atom_id res chain seq x y z
N MET A 1 6.78 -9.39 16.34
CA MET A 1 7.29 -10.19 15.21
C MET A 1 8.19 -9.32 14.34
N LYS A 2 9.38 -9.83 14.03
CA LYS A 2 10.41 -9.05 13.33
C LYS A 2 9.99 -8.62 11.91
N VAL A 3 9.38 -9.54 11.15
CA VAL A 3 8.93 -9.25 9.78
C VAL A 3 7.88 -8.14 9.78
N VAL A 4 6.91 -8.21 10.71
CA VAL A 4 5.86 -7.21 10.83
C VAL A 4 6.48 -5.83 11.12
N ALA A 5 7.40 -5.76 12.08
CA ALA A 5 8.05 -4.49 12.45
C ALA A 5 8.84 -3.89 11.29
N ILE A 6 9.62 -4.70 10.57
CA ILE A 6 10.40 -4.24 9.42
C ILE A 6 9.48 -3.74 8.31
N ALA A 7 8.42 -4.51 8.00
CA ALA A 7 7.49 -4.14 6.95
C ALA A 7 6.76 -2.84 7.27
N MET A 8 6.33 -2.66 8.53
CA MET A 8 5.66 -1.42 8.94
C MET A 8 6.60 -0.22 8.91
N GLU A 9 7.86 -0.42 9.27
CA GLU A 9 8.86 0.64 9.17
C GLU A 9 9.04 1.09 7.73
N ARG A 10 9.14 0.15 6.79
CA ARG A 10 9.23 0.46 5.36
C ARG A 10 7.97 1.15 4.85
N ALA A 11 6.80 0.70 5.29
CA ALA A 11 5.55 1.35 4.92
C ALA A 11 5.54 2.82 5.35
N ARG A 12 5.96 3.10 6.57
CA ARG A 12 6.02 4.49 7.08
C ARG A 12 7.02 5.34 6.32
N GLU A 13 8.18 4.77 5.97
CA GLU A 13 9.19 5.50 5.20
C GLU A 13 8.64 5.87 3.81
N PHE A 14 8.08 4.90 3.08
CA PHE A 14 7.50 5.18 1.76
C PHE A 14 6.36 6.18 1.84
N LEU A 15 5.53 6.09 2.86
CA LEU A 15 4.43 7.03 3.05
C LEU A 15 4.96 8.46 3.24
N ARG A 16 6.00 8.62 4.07
CA ARG A 16 6.61 9.92 4.30
C ARG A 16 7.21 10.50 3.02
N VAL A 17 7.90 9.67 2.23
CA VAL A 17 8.46 10.11 0.95
C VAL A 17 7.34 10.51 -0.01
N ALA A 18 6.23 9.78 -0.02
CA ALA A 18 5.08 10.15 -0.85
C ALA A 18 4.51 11.51 -0.45
N GLU A 19 4.40 11.78 0.85
CA GLU A 19 3.92 13.08 1.36
C GLU A 19 4.84 14.23 0.94
N ILE A 20 6.15 14.05 1.10
CA ILE A 20 7.14 15.04 0.70
C ILE A 20 7.10 15.26 -0.82
N SER A 21 6.97 14.19 -1.59
CA SER A 21 6.88 14.26 -3.05
C SER A 21 5.66 15.08 -3.49
N LEU A 22 4.51 14.89 -2.84
CA LEU A 22 3.31 15.66 -3.17
C LEU A 22 3.52 17.14 -2.87
N GLU A 23 4.12 17.48 -1.72
CA GLU A 23 4.41 18.85 -1.34
C GLU A 23 5.29 19.56 -2.36
N GLN A 24 6.23 18.82 -2.97
CA GLN A 24 7.15 19.35 -3.97
C GLN A 24 6.60 19.32 -5.40
N GLY A 25 5.39 18.80 -5.59
CA GLY A 25 4.80 18.69 -6.91
C GLY A 25 5.31 17.50 -7.73
N PHE A 26 5.94 16.54 -7.10
CA PHE A 26 6.47 15.34 -7.77
C PHE A 26 5.41 14.25 -7.77
N TYR A 27 4.42 14.37 -8.65
CA TYR A 27 3.24 13.51 -8.64
C TYR A 27 3.55 12.06 -8.98
N ASN A 28 4.42 11.81 -9.95
CA ASN A 28 4.79 10.43 -10.29
C ASN A 28 5.51 9.74 -9.14
N ALA A 29 6.43 10.44 -8.50
CA ALA A 29 7.14 9.91 -7.33
C ALA A 29 6.17 9.69 -6.16
N CYS A 30 5.23 10.60 -5.96
CA CYS A 30 4.21 10.44 -4.92
C CYS A 30 3.38 9.18 -5.17
N ALA A 31 2.88 8.98 -6.39
CA ALA A 31 2.07 7.81 -6.73
C ALA A 31 2.84 6.51 -6.49
N SER A 32 4.09 6.46 -6.91
CA SER A 32 4.93 5.28 -6.74
C SER A 32 5.17 4.97 -5.26
N ASN A 33 5.55 5.97 -4.49
CA ASN A 33 5.87 5.77 -3.07
C ASN A 33 4.62 5.48 -2.23
N ALA A 34 3.49 6.09 -2.56
CA ALA A 34 2.22 5.79 -1.89
C ALA A 34 1.81 4.33 -2.12
N TYR A 35 1.97 3.84 -3.34
CA TYR A 35 1.71 2.43 -3.63
C TYR A 35 2.61 1.52 -2.81
N TYR A 36 3.91 1.79 -2.76
CA TYR A 36 4.83 0.94 -1.99
C TYR A 36 4.59 1.01 -0.48
N ALA A 37 4.12 2.14 0.03
CA ALA A 37 3.68 2.22 1.42
C ALA A 37 2.54 1.22 1.69
N MET A 38 1.57 1.15 0.79
CA MET A 38 0.46 0.18 0.89
C MET A 38 0.96 -1.25 0.73
N PHE A 39 1.86 -1.48 -0.21
CA PHE A 39 2.45 -2.79 -0.47
C PHE A 39 3.13 -3.36 0.79
N TRP A 40 3.98 -2.57 1.42
CA TRP A 40 4.67 -3.01 2.64
C TRP A 40 3.74 -3.16 3.84
N ALA A 41 2.73 -2.28 3.95
CA ALA A 41 1.71 -2.44 4.99
C ALA A 41 0.92 -3.75 4.79
N ALA A 42 0.59 -4.09 3.54
CA ALA A 42 -0.09 -5.35 3.24
C ALA A 42 0.78 -6.56 3.60
N ILE A 43 2.10 -6.49 3.35
CA ILE A 43 3.04 -7.54 3.78
C ILE A 43 2.99 -7.70 5.30
N ALA A 44 2.99 -6.59 6.04
CA ALA A 44 2.91 -6.62 7.49
C ALA A 44 1.60 -7.27 7.97
N ALA A 45 0.48 -6.89 7.35
CA ALA A 45 -0.83 -7.45 7.68
C ALA A 45 -0.87 -8.95 7.45
N LEU A 46 -0.32 -9.41 6.33
CA LEU A 46 -0.26 -10.83 5.99
C LEU A 46 0.66 -11.60 6.95
N ALA A 47 1.85 -11.06 7.23
CA ALA A 47 2.78 -11.68 8.17
C ALA A 47 2.19 -11.81 9.57
N HIS A 48 1.44 -10.80 10.00
CA HIS A 48 0.77 -10.80 11.31
C HIS A 48 -0.23 -11.96 11.42
N GLN A 49 -0.81 -12.39 10.31
CA GLN A 49 -1.75 -13.51 10.25
C GLN A 49 -1.09 -14.84 9.85
N GLY A 50 0.24 -14.89 9.81
CA GLY A 50 0.98 -16.10 9.51
C GLY A 50 1.34 -16.34 8.05
N PHE A 51 0.99 -15.43 7.16
CA PHE A 51 1.31 -15.55 5.74
C PHE A 51 2.64 -14.85 5.45
N LYS A 52 3.71 -15.64 5.40
CA LYS A 52 5.07 -15.13 5.19
C LYS A 52 5.64 -15.71 3.92
N GLN A 53 6.21 -14.85 3.08
CA GLN A 53 6.95 -15.26 1.89
C GLN A 53 8.21 -14.41 1.81
N THR A 54 9.26 -14.98 1.21
CA THR A 54 10.51 -14.26 1.00
C THR A 54 10.32 -13.12 0.01
N GLU A 55 9.54 -13.38 -1.02
CA GLU A 55 9.22 -12.39 -2.06
C GLU A 55 7.74 -12.45 -2.39
N TRP A 56 7.14 -11.28 -2.60
CA TRP A 56 5.75 -11.16 -3.01
C TRP A 56 5.68 -10.53 -4.39
N SER A 57 4.98 -11.17 -5.33
CA SER A 57 4.60 -10.50 -6.57
C SER A 57 3.46 -9.54 -6.29
N HIS A 58 3.30 -8.51 -7.13
CA HIS A 58 2.22 -7.53 -6.95
C HIS A 58 0.84 -8.22 -7.00
N GLY A 59 0.63 -9.07 -8.00
CA GLY A 59 -0.63 -9.78 -8.15
C GLY A 59 -0.88 -10.80 -7.04
N GLY A 60 0.16 -11.54 -6.67
CA GLY A 60 0.08 -12.53 -5.60
C GLY A 60 -0.26 -11.91 -4.26
N LEU A 61 0.36 -10.79 -3.94
CA LEU A 61 0.07 -10.04 -2.71
C LEU A 61 -1.40 -9.64 -2.66
N ARG A 62 -1.90 -9.01 -3.71
CA ARG A 62 -3.29 -8.54 -3.76
C ARG A 62 -4.27 -9.69 -3.63
N GLU A 63 -4.00 -10.80 -4.33
CA GLU A 63 -4.87 -11.97 -4.29
C GLU A 63 -4.97 -12.54 -2.89
N ILE A 64 -3.83 -12.79 -2.24
CA ILE A 64 -3.81 -13.38 -0.90
C ILE A 64 -4.40 -12.43 0.14
N PHE A 65 -4.06 -11.13 0.05
CA PHE A 65 -4.63 -10.12 0.95
C PHE A 65 -6.16 -10.12 0.87
N SER A 66 -6.71 -10.07 -0.33
CA SER A 66 -8.16 -10.03 -0.51
C SER A 66 -8.84 -11.33 -0.07
N ARG A 67 -8.31 -12.47 -0.49
CA ARG A 67 -8.89 -13.77 -0.15
C ARG A 67 -8.84 -14.06 1.34
N GLU A 68 -7.68 -13.87 1.97
CA GLU A 68 -7.47 -14.28 3.35
C GLU A 68 -7.88 -13.22 4.37
N LEU A 69 -7.54 -11.95 4.13
CA LEU A 69 -7.74 -10.93 5.14
C LEU A 69 -9.06 -10.17 4.98
N ILE A 70 -9.62 -10.11 3.80
CA ILE A 70 -10.90 -9.45 3.55
C ILE A 70 -12.05 -10.47 3.55
N VAL A 71 -12.01 -11.44 2.63
CA VAL A 71 -13.14 -12.36 2.42
C VAL A 71 -13.25 -13.39 3.55
N LYS A 72 -12.19 -14.13 3.83
CA LYS A 72 -12.25 -15.22 4.81
C LYS A 72 -12.25 -14.73 6.25
N ARG A 73 -11.33 -13.85 6.62
CA ARG A 73 -11.13 -13.44 8.02
C ARG A 73 -11.82 -12.14 8.38
N ARG A 74 -12.22 -11.36 7.39
CA ARG A 74 -12.94 -10.09 7.56
C ARG A 74 -12.24 -9.12 8.51
N ILE A 75 -10.90 -9.07 8.44
CA ILE A 75 -10.10 -8.18 9.28
C ILE A 75 -10.10 -6.76 8.72
N TYR A 76 -10.07 -6.64 7.37
CA TYR A 76 -10.01 -5.35 6.69
C TYR A 76 -11.21 -5.19 5.76
N PRO A 77 -11.63 -3.93 5.48
CA PRO A 77 -12.79 -3.70 4.63
C PRO A 77 -12.52 -4.03 3.16
N ALA A 78 -13.58 -4.38 2.43
CA ALA A 78 -13.50 -4.73 1.00
C ALA A 78 -12.83 -3.63 0.17
N LYS A 79 -13.04 -2.36 0.53
CA LYS A 79 -12.44 -1.23 -0.20
C LYS A 79 -10.92 -1.28 -0.24
N PHE A 80 -10.27 -1.93 0.73
CA PHE A 80 -8.81 -2.04 0.77
C PHE A 80 -8.27 -2.86 -0.42
N GLY A 81 -8.99 -3.87 -0.86
CA GLY A 81 -8.62 -4.63 -2.05
C GLY A 81 -8.68 -3.77 -3.31
N GLU A 82 -9.75 -2.98 -3.44
CA GLU A 82 -9.88 -2.04 -4.56
C GLU A 82 -8.79 -0.97 -4.53
N TRP A 83 -8.48 -0.45 -3.34
CA TRP A 83 -7.44 0.57 -3.19
C TRP A 83 -6.06 0.05 -3.59
N LEU A 84 -5.72 -1.19 -3.22
CA LEU A 84 -4.44 -1.80 -3.65
C LEU A 84 -4.37 -1.93 -5.17
N LYS A 85 -5.47 -2.35 -5.79
CA LYS A 85 -5.54 -2.50 -7.24
C LYS A 85 -5.40 -1.15 -7.94
N ASP A 86 -6.15 -0.14 -7.48
CA ASP A 86 -6.11 1.19 -8.07
C ASP A 86 -4.74 1.84 -7.89
N ALA A 87 -4.13 1.65 -6.73
CA ALA A 87 -2.78 2.15 -6.44
C ALA A 87 -1.75 1.54 -7.38
N TYR A 88 -1.83 0.23 -7.61
CA TYR A 88 -0.93 -0.45 -8.53
C TYR A 88 -1.08 0.10 -9.95
N LYS A 89 -2.32 0.30 -10.41
CA LYS A 89 -2.59 0.86 -11.75
C LYS A 89 -2.03 2.25 -11.89
N LEU A 90 -2.23 3.13 -10.89
CA LEU A 90 -1.73 4.50 -10.96
C LEU A 90 -0.20 4.52 -10.91
N ARG A 91 0.42 3.67 -10.10
CA ARG A 91 1.88 3.56 -10.07
C ARG A 91 2.43 3.13 -11.43
N ALA A 92 1.80 2.15 -12.07
CA ALA A 92 2.21 1.70 -13.39
C ALA A 92 2.05 2.82 -14.42
N PHE A 93 0.95 3.55 -14.37
CA PHE A 93 0.69 4.69 -15.25
C PHE A 93 1.74 5.79 -15.03
N ALA A 94 2.10 6.09 -13.78
CA ALA A 94 3.10 7.09 -13.42
C ALA A 94 4.48 6.75 -13.98
N HIS A 95 4.82 5.46 -14.05
CA HIS A 95 6.13 5.02 -14.52
C HIS A 95 6.24 4.89 -16.04
N TYR A 96 5.16 4.50 -16.70
CA TYR A 96 5.23 4.10 -18.11
C TYR A 96 4.44 4.97 -19.06
N SER A 97 3.56 5.83 -18.58
CA SER A 97 2.79 6.73 -19.43
C SER A 97 3.51 8.07 -19.59
N LEU A 98 3.47 8.61 -20.80
CA LEU A 98 4.02 9.95 -21.06
C LEU A 98 3.25 11.04 -20.30
N ASN A 99 1.96 10.82 -20.06
CA ASN A 99 1.13 11.80 -19.35
C ASN A 99 1.40 11.82 -17.84
N GLY A 100 1.88 10.69 -17.29
CA GLY A 100 2.14 10.58 -15.87
C GLY A 100 0.88 10.58 -15.01
N ALA A 101 1.07 10.55 -13.68
CA ALA A 101 -0.01 10.55 -12.72
C ALA A 101 -0.64 11.93 -12.59
N GLY A 102 -1.98 11.99 -12.64
CA GLY A 102 -2.72 13.25 -12.47
C GLY A 102 -2.69 13.72 -11.03
N VAL A 103 -2.85 15.02 -10.83
CA VAL A 103 -2.82 15.65 -9.50
C VAL A 103 -3.93 15.10 -8.60
N LYS A 104 -5.16 15.09 -9.12
CA LYS A 104 -6.34 14.67 -8.37
C LYS A 104 -6.24 13.19 -7.96
N GLU A 105 -5.88 12.34 -8.89
CA GLU A 105 -5.75 10.90 -8.66
C GLU A 105 -4.62 10.60 -7.67
N THR A 106 -3.52 11.34 -7.76
CA THR A 106 -2.38 11.17 -6.85
C THR A 106 -2.73 11.59 -5.43
N ARG A 107 -3.46 12.70 -5.26
CA ARG A 107 -3.91 13.14 -3.94
C ARG A 107 -4.85 12.12 -3.30
N LYS A 108 -5.75 11.57 -4.10
CA LYS A 108 -6.67 10.53 -3.65
C LYS A 108 -5.91 9.28 -3.23
N LEU A 109 -4.93 8.86 -4.03
CA LEU A 109 -4.11 7.71 -3.71
C LEU A 109 -3.36 7.91 -2.39
N LEU A 110 -2.76 9.08 -2.19
CA LEU A 110 -2.05 9.37 -0.95
C LEU A 110 -2.99 9.29 0.27
N GLN A 111 -4.20 9.82 0.14
CA GLN A 111 -5.20 9.73 1.21
C GLN A 111 -5.56 8.28 1.53
N HIS A 112 -5.77 7.46 0.49
CA HIS A 112 -6.02 6.03 0.66
C HIS A 112 -4.82 5.33 1.33
N ALA A 113 -3.61 5.67 0.92
CA ALA A 113 -2.41 5.08 1.51
C ALA A 113 -2.29 5.41 2.99
N ARG A 114 -2.57 6.64 3.39
CA ARG A 114 -2.57 7.03 4.80
C ARG A 114 -3.56 6.21 5.62
N GLU A 115 -4.77 6.10 5.12
CA GLU A 115 -5.83 5.35 5.81
C GLU A 115 -5.51 3.86 5.86
N PHE A 116 -5.01 3.31 4.77
CA PHE A 116 -4.62 1.90 4.66
C PHE A 116 -3.49 1.55 5.66
N VAL A 117 -2.44 2.34 5.65
CA VAL A 117 -1.29 2.11 6.55
C VAL A 117 -1.70 2.28 8.02
N SER A 118 -2.48 3.30 8.32
CA SER A 118 -2.95 3.57 9.67
C SER A 118 -3.83 2.43 10.22
N ALA A 119 -4.75 1.91 9.41
CA ALA A 119 -5.63 0.82 9.81
C ALA A 119 -4.83 -0.46 10.08
N ILE A 120 -3.86 -0.76 9.24
CA ILE A 120 -3.02 -1.95 9.42
C ILE A 120 -2.14 -1.80 10.66
N LYS A 121 -1.54 -0.62 10.86
CA LYS A 121 -0.73 -0.34 12.05
C LYS A 121 -1.52 -0.61 13.33
N GLU A 122 -2.77 -0.17 13.38
CA GLU A 122 -3.62 -0.39 14.55
C GLU A 122 -3.81 -1.87 14.83
N VAL A 123 -4.11 -2.67 13.81
CA VAL A 123 -4.35 -4.11 13.99
C VAL A 123 -3.07 -4.84 14.42
N VAL A 124 -1.96 -4.59 13.75
CA VAL A 124 -0.71 -5.32 14.02
C VAL A 124 -0.05 -4.90 15.33
N SER A 125 -0.44 -3.77 15.89
CA SER A 125 0.09 -3.27 17.17
C SER A 125 -0.68 -3.75 18.39
N ARG A 126 -1.75 -4.48 18.21
CA ARG A 126 -2.59 -4.98 19.31
C ARG A 126 -1.93 -6.11 20.11
#